data_83b384ddff2057865937bda2e11a0681
#
_entry.id   83b384ddff2057865937bda2e11a0681
#
_cell.length_a   1.000
_cell.length_b   1.000
_cell.length_c   1.000
_cell.angle_alpha   90.00
_cell.angle_beta   90.00
_cell.angle_gamma   90.00
#
_symmetry.space_group_name_H-M   'P 1'
#
loop_
_entity.id
_entity.type
_entity.pdbx_description
1 polymer ?
#
loop_
_entity_poly.entity_id
_entity_poly.type
_entity_poly.pdbx_seq_one_letter_code
_entity_poly.pdbx_strand_id
1 'polypeptide(L)'
;MGHRTIRHTITRNGIYYVRFCMPGNKYFRKSLDTDSHSHAQLLMSFASPAIPLVKRGTIHPDQFGQRLSDFSNRLKQQSEHWLVQQFLNNEQSNIQPMVAQEYRETVTPSEDEEEQTEAQSKGMLTLAGAWSMYKKEKAQNWTKAISQANERFMEVLFIVLGASTDVTTITKQDIKQVMEVVENLPKRIVQPYRSMTVQQLIECDDVPPEDLVGAESIHKHLKIYKSLFKTFLTDNKDILEKSPTDGVVAAPSKARFGAYSAAEMRKFVGWALKQPDGWQKWITLLLAYTGARRGEIAKLEKSHIKFDEDSQRYYLLIAEGGQGKTDITN
;
A
#
# COMPACT_ATOMS: atom_id res chain seq x y z
N MET A 1 -9.34 13.57 23.53
CA MET A 1 -7.91 13.89 23.77
C MET A 1 -7.11 13.13 22.75
N GLY A 2 -6.52 13.81 21.75
CA GLY A 2 -5.72 13.16 20.73
C GLY A 2 -4.39 12.70 21.32
N HIS A 3 -4.15 11.41 21.32
CA HIS A 3 -2.82 10.86 21.66
C HIS A 3 -1.81 11.36 20.64
N ARG A 4 -0.79 12.11 21.09
CA ARG A 4 0.34 12.48 20.26
C ARG A 4 1.05 11.20 19.82
N THR A 5 1.16 10.97 18.52
CA THR A 5 1.89 9.82 17.98
C THR A 5 3.38 9.94 18.32
N ILE A 6 3.97 8.86 18.81
CA ILE A 6 5.41 8.81 19.10
C ILE A 6 6.13 8.53 17.76
N ARG A 7 7.11 9.36 17.44
CA ARG A 7 7.91 9.23 16.21
C ARG A 7 8.57 7.85 16.11
N HIS A 8 8.58 7.24 14.93
CA HIS A 8 9.14 5.90 14.65
C HIS A 8 8.49 4.75 15.43
N THR A 9 7.23 4.90 15.85
CA THR A 9 6.51 3.80 16.50
C THR A 9 5.23 3.44 15.79
N ILE A 10 4.84 2.17 15.95
CA ILE A 10 3.52 1.65 15.57
C ILE A 10 2.94 0.89 16.76
N THR A 11 1.61 0.80 16.82
CA THR A 11 0.92 0.00 17.85
C THR A 11 0.24 -1.21 17.20
N ARG A 12 0.50 -2.42 17.75
CA ARG A 12 -0.18 -3.65 17.35
C ARG A 12 -0.71 -4.35 18.59
N ASN A 13 -1.99 -4.68 18.60
CA ASN A 13 -2.69 -5.31 19.74
C ASN A 13 -2.43 -4.59 21.09
N GLY A 14 -2.37 -3.27 21.06
CA GLY A 14 -2.08 -2.46 22.25
C GLY A 14 -0.59 -2.29 22.57
N ILE A 15 0.32 -3.06 21.99
CA ILE A 15 1.75 -3.00 22.28
C ILE A 15 2.44 -2.08 21.28
N TYR A 16 3.38 -1.25 21.76
CA TYR A 16 4.21 -0.37 20.95
C TYR A 16 5.40 -1.12 20.35
N TYR A 17 5.72 -0.80 19.08
CA TYR A 17 6.89 -1.30 18.35
C TYR A 17 7.67 -0.12 17.78
N VAL A 18 8.98 -0.14 17.86
CA VAL A 18 9.82 0.75 17.03
C VAL A 18 9.82 0.24 15.60
N ARG A 19 9.69 1.16 14.65
CA ARG A 19 9.67 0.85 13.23
C ARG A 19 10.28 2.00 12.41
N PHE A 20 11.21 1.67 11.51
CA PHE A 20 11.75 2.60 10.52
C PHE A 20 12.26 1.85 9.29
N CYS A 21 12.34 2.53 8.15
CA CYS A 21 12.85 1.99 6.90
C CYS A 21 14.39 1.96 6.93
N MET A 22 14.95 0.85 6.49
CA MET A 22 16.39 0.63 6.31
C MET A 22 16.76 0.73 4.83
N PRO A 23 18.03 0.98 4.46
CA PRO A 23 18.50 0.87 3.08
C PRO A 23 18.13 -0.49 2.46
N GLY A 24 17.74 -0.49 1.19
CA GLY A 24 17.26 -1.69 0.50
C GLY A 24 15.80 -2.04 0.83
N ASN A 25 14.98 -1.05 1.18
CA ASN A 25 13.53 -1.19 1.42
C ASN A 25 13.13 -2.25 2.48
N LYS A 26 14.03 -2.52 3.41
CA LYS A 26 13.78 -3.39 4.57
C LYS A 26 13.32 -2.54 5.76
N TYR A 27 12.32 -3.03 6.50
CA TYR A 27 11.89 -2.38 7.74
C TYR A 27 12.57 -3.02 8.95
N PHE A 28 13.21 -2.17 9.77
CA PHE A 28 13.53 -2.56 11.14
C PHE A 28 12.26 -2.51 11.98
N ARG A 29 11.97 -3.58 12.70
CA ARG A 29 10.84 -3.66 13.63
C ARG A 29 11.26 -4.40 14.88
N LYS A 30 10.98 -3.82 16.05
CA LYS A 30 11.23 -4.43 17.35
C LYS A 30 10.14 -4.03 18.33
N SER A 31 9.63 -4.99 19.12
CA SER A 31 8.72 -4.69 20.22
C SER A 31 9.40 -3.82 21.26
N LEU A 32 8.65 -2.86 21.81
CA LEU A 32 9.04 -2.11 23.00
C LEU A 32 8.57 -2.79 24.29
N ASP A 33 7.81 -3.88 24.15
CA ASP A 33 7.24 -4.69 25.22
C ASP A 33 6.44 -3.87 26.26
N THR A 34 5.76 -2.84 25.78
CA THR A 34 4.91 -1.96 26.58
C THR A 34 3.65 -1.54 25.81
N ASP A 35 2.55 -1.43 26.53
CA ASP A 35 1.28 -0.85 26.11
C ASP A 35 1.12 0.60 26.58
N SER A 36 2.00 1.06 27.50
CA SER A 36 2.00 2.41 28.05
C SER A 36 2.59 3.41 27.06
N HIS A 37 1.80 4.46 26.71
CA HIS A 37 2.26 5.56 25.86
C HIS A 37 3.46 6.31 26.46
N SER A 38 3.42 6.64 27.75
CA SER A 38 4.51 7.35 28.44
C SER A 38 5.80 6.52 28.46
N HIS A 39 5.69 5.21 28.68
CA HIS A 39 6.83 4.30 28.69
C HIS A 39 7.43 4.16 27.27
N ALA A 40 6.59 4.00 26.24
CA ALA A 40 7.03 3.98 24.85
C ALA A 40 7.69 5.30 24.42
N GLN A 41 7.13 6.44 24.85
CA GLN A 41 7.71 7.76 24.60
C GLN A 41 9.09 7.93 25.23
N LEU A 42 9.26 7.46 26.45
CA LEU A 42 10.56 7.49 27.14
C LEU A 42 11.59 6.61 26.41
N LEU A 43 11.25 5.37 26.07
CA LEU A 43 12.13 4.48 25.30
C LEU A 43 12.55 5.13 23.97
N MET A 44 11.62 5.76 23.27
CA MET A 44 11.89 6.37 21.98
C MET A 44 12.66 7.68 22.07
N SER A 45 12.59 8.43 23.17
CA SER A 45 13.43 9.61 23.36
C SER A 45 14.93 9.27 23.36
N PHE A 46 15.29 8.10 23.85
CA PHE A 46 16.67 7.58 23.85
C PHE A 46 17.03 6.83 22.56
N ALA A 47 16.07 6.10 21.97
CA ALA A 47 16.32 5.32 20.75
C ALA A 47 16.36 6.13 19.47
N SER A 48 15.54 7.19 19.37
CA SER A 48 15.40 7.99 18.15
C SER A 48 16.71 8.62 17.62
N PRO A 49 17.63 9.14 18.47
CA PRO A 49 18.90 9.67 17.99
C PRO A 49 19.82 8.63 17.33
N ALA A 50 19.67 7.35 17.69
CA ALA A 50 20.47 6.26 17.13
C ALA A 50 19.94 5.75 15.78
N ILE A 51 18.68 6.01 15.43
CA ILE A 51 18.05 5.54 14.18
C ILE A 51 18.82 6.00 12.92
N PRO A 52 19.27 7.26 12.80
CA PRO A 52 20.06 7.68 11.65
C PRO A 52 21.40 6.93 11.52
N LEU A 53 22.02 6.54 12.62
CA LEU A 53 23.25 5.75 12.63
C LEU A 53 23.02 4.32 12.17
N VAL A 54 21.88 3.73 12.55
CA VAL A 54 21.46 2.41 12.05
C VAL A 54 21.17 2.47 10.55
N LYS A 55 20.49 3.50 10.08
CA LYS A 55 20.20 3.72 8.63
C LYS A 55 21.48 3.87 7.80
N ARG A 56 22.51 4.49 8.35
CA ARG A 56 23.82 4.63 7.68
C ARG A 56 24.70 3.40 7.77
N GLY A 57 24.28 2.35 8.50
CA GLY A 57 25.06 1.14 8.71
C GLY A 57 26.17 1.28 9.76
N THR A 58 26.27 2.42 10.45
CA THR A 58 27.26 2.63 11.55
C THR A 58 26.95 1.73 12.76
N ILE A 59 25.68 1.46 13.01
CA ILE A 59 25.22 0.54 14.05
C ILE A 59 24.46 -0.60 13.38
N HIS A 60 24.85 -1.85 13.68
CA HIS A 60 24.14 -3.00 13.14
C HIS A 60 22.72 -3.09 13.70
N PRO A 61 21.68 -3.40 12.89
CA PRO A 61 20.28 -3.46 13.36
C PRO A 61 20.06 -4.38 14.56
N ASP A 62 20.74 -5.53 14.61
CA ASP A 62 20.62 -6.47 15.72
C ASP A 62 21.19 -5.90 17.02
N GLN A 63 22.32 -5.18 16.94
CA GLN A 63 22.91 -4.51 18.10
C GLN A 63 21.98 -3.40 18.62
N PHE A 64 21.37 -2.64 17.72
CA PHE A 64 20.37 -1.64 18.10
C PHE A 64 19.16 -2.30 18.77
N GLY A 65 18.64 -3.38 18.18
CA GLY A 65 17.52 -4.14 18.73
C GLY A 65 17.84 -4.73 20.12
N GLN A 66 19.05 -5.22 20.33
CA GLN A 66 19.47 -5.76 21.61
C GLN A 66 19.60 -4.67 22.68
N ARG A 67 20.27 -3.56 22.36
CA ARG A 67 20.38 -2.39 23.26
C ARG A 67 19.00 -1.85 23.68
N LEU A 68 18.05 -1.80 22.74
CA LEU A 68 16.70 -1.36 23.01
C LEU A 68 15.97 -2.31 23.96
N SER A 69 16.12 -3.63 23.80
CA SER A 69 15.55 -4.64 24.71
C SER A 69 16.16 -4.56 26.10
N ASP A 70 17.47 -4.44 26.18
CA ASP A 70 18.20 -4.35 27.46
C ASP A 70 17.79 -3.08 28.22
N PHE A 71 17.63 -1.98 27.49
CA PHE A 71 17.17 -0.72 28.08
C PHE A 71 15.70 -0.79 28.53
N SER A 72 14.81 -1.40 27.74
CA SER A 72 13.43 -1.65 28.15
C SER A 72 13.34 -2.50 29.42
N ASN A 73 14.17 -3.55 29.54
CA ASN A 73 14.20 -4.40 30.70
C ASN A 73 14.72 -3.68 31.97
N ARG A 74 15.72 -2.80 31.79
CA ARG A 74 16.24 -1.97 32.90
C ARG A 74 15.19 -0.94 33.38
N LEU A 75 14.46 -0.31 32.43
CA LEU A 75 13.37 0.60 32.77
C LEU A 75 12.26 -0.07 33.58
N LYS A 76 12.01 -1.35 33.34
CA LYS A 76 11.03 -2.12 34.14
C LYS A 76 11.50 -2.43 35.55
N GLN A 77 12.80 -2.38 35.78
CA GLN A 77 13.41 -2.79 37.08
C GLN A 77 13.84 -1.64 37.98
N GLN A 78 13.94 -0.40 37.44
CA GLN A 78 14.56 0.71 38.20
C GLN A 78 13.80 2.04 38.01
N SER A 79 13.97 3.00 38.94
CA SER A 79 13.34 4.32 38.86
C SER A 79 13.88 5.18 37.72
N GLU A 80 13.01 5.98 37.06
CA GLU A 80 13.32 6.77 35.87
C GLU A 80 14.55 7.69 36.03
N HIS A 81 14.73 8.29 37.18
CA HIS A 81 15.82 9.25 37.47
C HIS A 81 17.21 8.63 37.37
N TRP A 82 17.42 7.42 37.88
CA TRP A 82 18.69 6.74 37.86
C TRP A 82 19.08 6.30 36.43
N LEU A 83 18.12 5.92 35.62
CA LEU A 83 18.32 5.49 34.23
C LEU A 83 18.75 6.63 33.32
N VAL A 84 18.16 7.82 33.48
CA VAL A 84 18.56 9.03 32.77
C VAL A 84 20.04 9.36 33.07
N GLN A 85 20.44 9.31 34.32
CA GLN A 85 21.84 9.56 34.68
C GLN A 85 22.82 8.49 34.12
N GLN A 86 22.44 7.22 34.13
CA GLN A 86 23.28 6.16 33.60
C GLN A 86 23.42 6.22 32.06
N PHE A 87 22.38 6.64 31.35
CA PHE A 87 22.44 6.86 29.92
C PHE A 87 23.40 8.00 29.57
N LEU A 88 23.29 9.13 30.25
CA LEU A 88 24.16 10.29 30.07
C LEU A 88 25.63 9.98 30.37
N ASN A 89 25.90 9.18 31.37
CA ASN A 89 27.26 8.79 31.76
C ASN A 89 27.91 7.76 30.81
N ASN A 90 27.10 6.91 30.11
CA ASN A 90 27.64 5.95 29.14
C ASN A 90 28.00 6.59 27.78
N GLU A 91 27.48 7.78 27.45
CA GLU A 91 27.88 8.49 26.23
C GLU A 91 29.28 9.12 26.34
N GLN A 92 29.78 9.37 27.53
CA GLN A 92 31.11 9.97 27.73
C GLN A 92 32.27 9.02 27.63
N SER A 93 32.05 7.70 27.57
CA SER A 93 33.16 6.72 27.63
C SER A 93 33.57 6.12 26.28
N ASN A 94 32.98 6.47 25.16
CA ASN A 94 33.34 5.83 23.88
C ASN A 94 33.14 6.68 22.62
N ILE A 95 33.55 7.96 22.67
CA ILE A 95 33.71 8.75 21.43
C ILE A 95 35.14 9.28 21.39
N GLN A 96 36.06 8.49 20.86
CA GLN A 96 37.28 9.06 20.28
C GLN A 96 36.92 9.57 18.86
N PRO A 97 37.28 10.80 18.52
CA PRO A 97 37.05 11.35 17.19
C PRO A 97 38.05 10.73 16.21
N MET A 98 37.60 9.88 15.33
CA MET A 98 38.33 9.55 14.12
C MET A 98 38.22 10.72 13.14
N VAL A 99 39.39 11.36 12.99
CA VAL A 99 39.69 12.45 12.05
C VAL A 99 39.27 12.04 10.63
N ALA A 100 38.51 12.92 9.99
CA ALA A 100 38.17 12.84 8.58
C ALA A 100 39.44 12.95 7.75
N GLN A 101 39.74 11.95 6.93
CA GLN A 101 40.59 12.08 5.76
C GLN A 101 39.74 12.35 4.52
N GLU A 102 39.97 13.51 3.95
CA GLU A 102 39.51 13.93 2.63
C GLU A 102 40.00 12.94 1.56
N TYR A 103 39.05 12.41 0.79
CA TYR A 103 39.37 11.95 -0.56
C TYR A 103 38.53 12.80 -1.54
N ARG A 104 39.22 13.78 -2.15
CA ARG A 104 38.85 14.38 -3.42
C ARG A 104 39.39 13.43 -4.50
N GLU A 105 38.52 12.91 -5.30
CA GLU A 105 38.85 12.60 -6.69
C GLU A 105 37.66 12.93 -7.59
N THR A 106 37.95 13.86 -8.47
CA THR A 106 37.18 14.28 -9.64
C THR A 106 37.11 13.15 -10.66
N VAL A 107 35.93 12.80 -11.10
CA VAL A 107 35.72 12.14 -12.38
C VAL A 107 34.55 12.80 -13.09
N THR A 108 34.88 13.47 -14.20
CA THR A 108 33.98 13.99 -15.22
C THR A 108 33.20 12.87 -15.91
N PRO A 109 31.94 13.08 -16.29
CA PRO A 109 31.18 12.09 -17.04
C PRO A 109 31.58 12.13 -18.51
N SER A 110 31.97 11.02 -19.09
CA SER A 110 31.99 10.78 -20.52
C SER A 110 30.66 10.15 -20.91
N GLU A 111 29.91 10.88 -21.74
CA GLU A 111 28.86 10.34 -22.59
C GLU A 111 29.51 9.37 -23.57
N ASP A 112 28.97 8.17 -23.66
CA ASP A 112 29.04 7.18 -24.74
C ASP A 112 29.15 5.79 -24.12
N GLU A 113 27.99 5.13 -23.98
CA GLU A 113 27.82 3.65 -24.03
C GLU A 113 26.34 3.27 -23.71
N GLU A 114 25.42 3.83 -24.49
CA GLU A 114 24.13 3.19 -24.77
C GLU A 114 24.24 2.53 -26.13
N GLU A 115 24.80 1.35 -26.17
CA GLU A 115 24.46 0.31 -27.17
C GLU A 115 25.23 -0.99 -26.85
N GLN A 116 24.49 -2.09 -26.92
CA GLN A 116 24.99 -3.48 -26.87
C GLN A 116 25.15 -4.12 -25.50
N THR A 117 24.00 -4.60 -24.95
CA THR A 117 24.01 -5.94 -24.36
C THR A 117 22.68 -6.67 -24.61
N GLU A 118 22.25 -6.75 -25.85
CA GLU A 118 21.45 -7.88 -26.31
C GLU A 118 22.40 -9.05 -26.68
N ALA A 119 22.83 -9.75 -25.66
CA ALA A 119 23.52 -11.02 -25.84
C ALA A 119 22.90 -12.06 -24.90
N GLN A 120 21.91 -12.79 -25.45
CA GLN A 120 21.67 -14.22 -25.24
C GLN A 120 22.00 -14.77 -23.82
N SER A 121 21.07 -14.69 -22.88
CA SER A 121 20.88 -15.72 -21.87
C SER A 121 19.55 -16.42 -22.13
N LYS A 122 19.62 -17.57 -22.76
CA LYS A 122 18.52 -18.53 -22.88
C LYS A 122 18.02 -18.87 -21.44
N GLY A 123 16.84 -18.47 -21.09
CA GLY A 123 16.07 -19.09 -20.02
C GLY A 123 15.59 -18.23 -18.86
N MET A 124 16.07 -17.01 -18.66
CA MET A 124 15.71 -16.21 -17.49
C MET A 124 14.60 -15.22 -17.80
N LEU A 125 13.40 -15.46 -17.27
CA LEU A 125 12.29 -14.51 -17.40
C LEU A 125 12.33 -13.51 -16.26
N THR A 126 12.66 -12.25 -16.57
CA THR A 126 12.66 -11.18 -15.57
C THR A 126 11.25 -10.78 -15.16
N LEU A 127 11.11 -10.22 -13.97
CA LEU A 127 9.84 -9.73 -13.46
C LEU A 127 9.21 -8.65 -14.38
N ALA A 128 10.04 -7.75 -14.93
CA ALA A 128 9.59 -6.77 -15.93
C ALA A 128 9.14 -7.44 -17.23
N GLY A 129 9.85 -8.45 -17.69
CA GLY A 129 9.49 -9.25 -18.86
C GLY A 129 8.15 -9.95 -18.66
N ALA A 130 7.97 -10.62 -17.53
CA ALA A 130 6.70 -11.27 -17.15
C ALA A 130 5.53 -10.28 -17.11
N TRP A 131 5.74 -9.09 -16.54
CA TRP A 131 4.73 -8.04 -16.54
C TRP A 131 4.37 -7.54 -17.94
N SER A 132 5.37 -7.39 -18.82
CA SER A 132 5.15 -7.00 -20.21
C SER A 132 4.33 -8.05 -20.96
N MET A 133 4.63 -9.33 -20.79
CA MET A 133 3.84 -10.44 -21.36
C MET A 133 2.40 -10.42 -20.82
N TYR A 134 2.23 -10.25 -19.52
CA TYR A 134 0.92 -10.16 -18.89
C TYR A 134 0.10 -8.99 -19.44
N LYS A 135 0.70 -7.80 -19.57
CA LYS A 135 0.04 -6.62 -20.14
C LYS A 135 -0.40 -6.87 -21.57
N LYS A 136 0.47 -7.41 -22.41
CA LYS A 136 0.15 -7.69 -23.82
C LYS A 136 -1.11 -8.55 -23.96
N GLU A 137 -1.34 -9.50 -23.03
CA GLU A 137 -2.49 -10.40 -23.09
C GLU A 137 -3.75 -9.83 -22.39
N LYS A 138 -3.59 -9.17 -21.23
CA LYS A 138 -4.71 -8.79 -20.36
C LYS A 138 -5.13 -7.32 -20.47
N ALA A 139 -4.22 -6.42 -20.90
CA ALA A 139 -4.49 -4.98 -20.87
C ALA A 139 -5.51 -4.51 -21.92
N GLN A 140 -5.81 -5.31 -22.92
CA GLN A 140 -6.83 -4.99 -23.94
C GLN A 140 -8.21 -4.69 -23.32
N ASN A 141 -8.50 -5.34 -22.19
CA ASN A 141 -9.77 -5.18 -21.48
C ASN A 141 -9.71 -4.15 -20.33
N TRP A 142 -8.61 -3.41 -20.20
CA TRP A 142 -8.46 -2.46 -19.10
C TRP A 142 -8.90 -1.06 -19.52
N THR A 143 -9.66 -0.41 -18.64
CA THR A 143 -9.84 1.04 -18.74
C THR A 143 -8.52 1.75 -18.40
N LYS A 144 -8.35 2.99 -18.89
CA LYS A 144 -7.17 3.81 -18.55
C LYS A 144 -6.91 3.90 -17.05
N ALA A 145 -7.99 4.02 -16.25
CA ALA A 145 -7.88 4.09 -14.79
C ALA A 145 -7.37 2.77 -14.17
N ILE A 146 -7.83 1.62 -14.68
CA ILE A 146 -7.37 0.29 -14.24
C ILE A 146 -5.90 0.09 -14.63
N SER A 147 -5.52 0.44 -15.86
CA SER A 147 -4.14 0.35 -16.32
C SER A 147 -3.20 1.15 -15.42
N GLN A 148 -3.50 2.42 -15.17
CA GLN A 148 -2.70 3.29 -14.30
C GLN A 148 -2.63 2.78 -12.84
N ALA A 149 -3.70 2.17 -12.33
CA ALA A 149 -3.69 1.58 -10.99
C ALA A 149 -2.79 0.34 -10.94
N ASN A 150 -2.91 -0.55 -11.92
CA ASN A 150 -2.10 -1.77 -11.98
C ASN A 150 -0.61 -1.46 -12.17
N GLU A 151 -0.25 -0.46 -13.00
CA GLU A 151 1.14 -0.02 -13.14
C GLU A 151 1.72 0.43 -11.79
N ARG A 152 0.98 1.22 -11.02
CA ARG A 152 1.41 1.67 -9.68
C ARG A 152 1.56 0.52 -8.69
N PHE A 153 0.69 -0.49 -8.77
CA PHE A 153 0.80 -1.66 -7.92
C PHE A 153 2.05 -2.48 -8.26
N MET A 154 2.35 -2.62 -9.56
CA MET A 154 3.55 -3.31 -10.01
C MET A 154 4.82 -2.52 -9.73
N GLU A 155 4.77 -1.18 -9.78
CA GLU A 155 5.90 -0.32 -9.42
C GLU A 155 6.40 -0.60 -7.99
N VAL A 156 5.48 -0.80 -7.02
CA VAL A 156 5.86 -1.23 -5.66
C VAL A 156 6.60 -2.56 -5.68
N LEU A 157 6.11 -3.52 -6.46
CA LEU A 157 6.75 -4.84 -6.60
C LEU A 157 8.15 -4.74 -7.21
N PHE A 158 8.31 -3.92 -8.25
CA PHE A 158 9.60 -3.68 -8.90
C PHE A 158 10.62 -2.99 -8.01
N ILE A 159 10.18 -2.02 -7.22
CA ILE A 159 11.08 -1.30 -6.30
C ILE A 159 11.57 -2.24 -5.18
N VAL A 160 10.70 -3.12 -4.68
CA VAL A 160 11.05 -4.00 -3.56
C VAL A 160 11.87 -5.21 -4.00
N LEU A 161 11.51 -5.85 -5.11
CA LEU A 161 12.15 -7.08 -5.57
C LEU A 161 13.21 -6.86 -6.66
N GLY A 162 13.16 -5.74 -7.37
CA GLY A 162 13.95 -5.50 -8.57
C GLY A 162 13.24 -5.92 -9.86
N ALA A 163 13.22 -5.03 -10.84
CA ALA A 163 12.57 -5.29 -12.14
C ALA A 163 13.28 -6.39 -12.95
N SER A 164 14.58 -6.55 -12.76
CA SER A 164 15.44 -7.56 -13.42
C SER A 164 15.48 -8.92 -12.72
N THR A 165 14.80 -9.07 -11.58
CA THR A 165 14.78 -10.33 -10.81
C THR A 165 14.10 -11.43 -11.62
N ASP A 166 14.69 -12.61 -11.64
CA ASP A 166 14.11 -13.80 -12.25
C ASP A 166 12.85 -14.23 -11.49
N VAL A 167 11.73 -14.39 -12.21
CA VAL A 167 10.45 -14.78 -11.60
C VAL A 167 10.51 -16.14 -10.92
N THR A 168 11.41 -17.04 -11.34
CA THR A 168 11.56 -18.37 -10.77
C THR A 168 12.23 -18.37 -9.40
N THR A 169 12.99 -17.31 -9.08
CA THR A 169 13.68 -17.16 -7.79
C THR A 169 12.83 -16.49 -6.73
N ILE A 170 11.70 -15.87 -7.12
CA ILE A 170 10.82 -15.17 -6.20
C ILE A 170 10.09 -16.15 -5.30
N THR A 171 10.27 -15.98 -4.01
CA THR A 171 9.69 -16.85 -2.97
C THR A 171 8.43 -16.26 -2.34
N LYS A 172 7.70 -17.09 -1.61
CA LYS A 172 6.57 -16.63 -0.78
C LYS A 172 6.99 -15.59 0.26
N GLN A 173 8.22 -15.68 0.78
CA GLN A 173 8.74 -14.73 1.76
C GLN A 173 8.95 -13.35 1.14
N ASP A 174 9.40 -13.29 -0.12
CA ASP A 174 9.57 -12.03 -0.84
C ASP A 174 8.20 -11.36 -1.07
N ILE A 175 7.18 -12.11 -1.46
CA ILE A 175 5.81 -11.57 -1.58
C ILE A 175 5.27 -11.06 -0.24
N LYS A 176 5.55 -11.76 0.87
CA LYS A 176 5.18 -11.26 2.21
C LYS A 176 5.89 -9.95 2.55
N GLN A 177 7.17 -9.83 2.20
CA GLN A 177 7.92 -8.59 2.39
C GLN A 177 7.31 -7.44 1.58
N VAL A 178 6.95 -7.69 0.31
CA VAL A 178 6.23 -6.71 -0.52
C VAL A 178 4.91 -6.30 0.12
N MET A 179 4.13 -7.26 0.60
CA MET A 179 2.85 -6.96 1.26
C MET A 179 3.03 -6.17 2.56
N GLU A 180 4.10 -6.41 3.30
CA GLU A 180 4.45 -5.61 4.46
C GLU A 180 4.76 -4.15 4.08
N VAL A 181 5.47 -3.93 2.98
CA VAL A 181 5.68 -2.57 2.43
C VAL A 181 4.34 -1.94 2.04
N VAL A 182 3.48 -2.68 1.32
CA VAL A 182 2.15 -2.21 0.90
C VAL A 182 1.29 -1.79 2.09
N GLU A 183 1.27 -2.57 3.19
CA GLU A 183 0.50 -2.24 4.40
C GLU A 183 0.93 -0.92 5.04
N ASN A 184 2.13 -0.48 4.77
CA ASN A 184 2.74 0.69 5.36
C ASN A 184 2.80 1.90 4.41
N LEU A 185 2.24 1.79 3.20
CA LEU A 185 2.16 2.91 2.27
C LEU A 185 1.14 3.96 2.74
N PRO A 186 1.43 5.25 2.55
CA PRO A 186 0.45 6.30 2.77
C PRO A 186 -0.59 6.36 1.64
N LYS A 187 -1.78 6.89 1.96
CA LYS A 187 -2.84 7.18 0.99
C LYS A 187 -2.41 8.31 0.07
N ARG A 188 -2.39 8.07 -1.24
CA ARG A 188 -2.04 9.10 -2.23
C ARG A 188 -3.09 10.19 -2.43
N ILE A 189 -4.25 10.11 -1.79
CA ILE A 189 -5.29 11.16 -1.87
C ILE A 189 -5.05 12.29 -0.87
N VAL A 190 -4.18 12.08 0.12
CA VAL A 190 -3.87 13.03 1.19
C VAL A 190 -2.57 13.77 0.86
N GLN A 191 -2.49 15.06 1.12
CA GLN A 191 -1.23 15.81 1.08
C GLN A 191 -0.40 15.49 2.35
N PRO A 192 0.93 15.38 2.22
CA PRO A 192 1.79 15.66 1.05
C PRO A 192 1.95 14.47 0.09
N TYR A 193 1.43 13.29 0.40
CA TYR A 193 1.69 12.03 -0.31
C TYR A 193 1.19 12.00 -1.76
N ARG A 194 0.25 12.88 -2.10
CA ARG A 194 -0.33 12.95 -3.45
C ARG A 194 0.70 13.26 -4.53
N SER A 195 1.69 14.06 -4.23
CA SER A 195 2.74 14.51 -5.16
C SER A 195 3.98 13.63 -5.14
N MET A 196 4.08 12.68 -4.21
CA MET A 196 5.25 11.82 -4.05
C MET A 196 5.29 10.69 -5.08
N THR A 197 6.49 10.30 -5.49
CA THR A 197 6.73 9.09 -6.27
C THR A 197 6.50 7.84 -5.41
N VAL A 198 6.33 6.66 -6.03
CA VAL A 198 6.17 5.41 -5.26
C VAL A 198 7.40 5.12 -4.40
N GLN A 199 8.59 5.40 -4.91
CA GLN A 199 9.83 5.29 -4.13
C GLN A 199 9.79 6.15 -2.86
N GLN A 200 9.45 7.44 -2.99
CA GLN A 200 9.32 8.34 -1.85
C GLN A 200 8.24 7.90 -0.85
N LEU A 201 7.13 7.32 -1.34
CA LEU A 201 6.08 6.79 -0.47
C LEU A 201 6.55 5.57 0.34
N ILE A 202 7.39 4.71 -0.25
CA ILE A 202 7.99 3.57 0.43
C ILE A 202 8.99 4.03 1.50
N GLU A 203 9.69 5.13 1.23
CA GLU A 203 10.69 5.72 2.13
C GLU A 203 10.09 6.59 3.25
N CYS A 204 8.77 6.86 3.21
CA CYS A 204 8.10 7.59 4.28
C CYS A 204 8.10 6.80 5.58
N ASP A 205 8.81 7.30 6.59
CA ASP A 205 8.94 6.63 7.90
C ASP A 205 7.82 6.98 8.89
N ASP A 206 7.30 8.20 8.84
CA ASP A 206 6.38 8.76 9.83
C ASP A 206 4.99 9.01 9.23
N VAL A 207 4.31 7.94 8.79
CA VAL A 207 2.94 8.04 8.28
C VAL A 207 1.96 7.81 9.42
N PRO A 208 1.07 8.78 9.74
CA PRO A 208 0.02 8.58 10.73
C PRO A 208 -0.85 7.37 10.37
N PRO A 209 -1.33 6.57 11.33
CA PRO A 209 -2.16 5.39 11.06
C PRO A 209 -3.40 5.67 10.24
N GLU A 210 -4.01 6.85 10.42
CA GLU A 210 -5.16 7.33 9.65
C GLU A 210 -4.83 7.60 8.18
N ASP A 211 -3.57 7.87 7.85
CA ASP A 211 -3.10 8.14 6.49
C ASP A 211 -2.57 6.89 5.78
N LEU A 212 -2.48 5.76 6.44
CA LEU A 212 -2.09 4.50 5.81
C LEU A 212 -3.16 3.98 4.85
N VAL A 213 -2.73 3.27 3.81
CA VAL A 213 -3.65 2.62 2.87
C VAL A 213 -4.62 1.68 3.60
N GLY A 214 -5.89 1.74 3.20
CA GLY A 214 -6.92 0.86 3.77
C GLY A 214 -6.81 -0.57 3.25
N ALA A 215 -7.42 -1.51 3.99
CA ALA A 215 -7.43 -2.94 3.68
C ALA A 215 -7.85 -3.24 2.24
N GLU A 216 -8.80 -2.49 1.66
CA GLU A 216 -9.23 -2.67 0.27
C GLU A 216 -8.09 -2.39 -0.74
N SER A 217 -7.26 -1.37 -0.49
CA SER A 217 -6.10 -1.07 -1.32
C SER A 217 -5.05 -2.18 -1.22
N ILE A 218 -4.80 -2.69 -0.02
CA ILE A 218 -3.91 -3.83 0.23
C ILE A 218 -4.40 -5.07 -0.55
N HIS A 219 -5.70 -5.35 -0.51
CA HIS A 219 -6.29 -6.44 -1.29
C HIS A 219 -6.13 -6.26 -2.81
N LYS A 220 -6.20 -5.03 -3.33
CA LYS A 220 -5.99 -4.75 -4.76
C LYS A 220 -4.56 -5.04 -5.19
N HIS A 221 -3.56 -4.69 -4.37
CA HIS A 221 -2.17 -5.08 -4.61
C HIS A 221 -2.02 -6.60 -4.66
N LEU A 222 -2.50 -7.31 -3.63
CA LEU A 222 -2.39 -8.76 -3.59
C LEU A 222 -3.14 -9.43 -4.76
N LYS A 223 -4.26 -8.86 -5.19
CA LYS A 223 -5.05 -9.37 -6.32
C LYS A 223 -4.26 -9.33 -7.63
N ILE A 224 -3.57 -8.23 -7.93
CA ILE A 224 -2.78 -8.13 -9.16
C ILE A 224 -1.55 -9.05 -9.09
N TYR A 225 -0.90 -9.18 -7.92
CA TYR A 225 0.22 -10.11 -7.75
C TYR A 225 -0.23 -11.56 -7.93
N LYS A 226 -1.36 -11.97 -7.34
CA LYS A 226 -1.95 -13.30 -7.58
C LYS A 226 -2.32 -13.53 -9.04
N SER A 227 -2.85 -12.50 -9.71
CA SER A 227 -3.21 -12.61 -11.13
C SER A 227 -1.97 -12.80 -12.01
N LEU A 228 -0.85 -12.13 -11.69
CA LEU A 228 0.41 -12.31 -12.40
C LEU A 228 1.04 -13.68 -12.08
N PHE A 229 1.35 -13.94 -10.81
CA PHE A 229 2.14 -15.12 -10.44
C PHE A 229 1.33 -16.41 -10.51
N LYS A 230 0.11 -16.44 -9.94
CA LYS A 230 -0.69 -17.67 -9.92
C LYS A 230 -1.39 -17.89 -11.25
N THR A 231 -2.30 -16.99 -11.63
CA THR A 231 -3.16 -17.23 -12.78
C THR A 231 -2.38 -17.20 -14.10
N PHE A 232 -1.44 -16.25 -14.26
CA PHE A 232 -0.75 -16.09 -15.53
C PHE A 232 0.51 -16.97 -15.63
N LEU A 233 1.46 -16.84 -14.71
CA LEU A 233 2.74 -17.53 -14.80
C LEU A 233 2.66 -19.01 -14.42
N THR A 234 1.81 -19.39 -13.45
CA THR A 234 1.64 -20.77 -13.02
C THR A 234 0.55 -21.46 -13.83
N ASP A 235 -0.72 -21.02 -13.73
CA ASP A 235 -1.86 -21.76 -14.27
C ASP A 235 -1.96 -21.68 -15.80
N ASN A 236 -1.59 -20.54 -16.45
CA ASN A 236 -1.77 -20.35 -17.90
C ASN A 236 -0.50 -20.59 -18.72
N LYS A 237 0.69 -20.31 -18.19
CA LYS A 237 1.94 -20.35 -18.94
C LYS A 237 2.88 -21.48 -18.51
N ASP A 238 2.59 -22.16 -17.41
CA ASP A 238 3.41 -23.23 -16.83
C ASP A 238 4.90 -22.84 -16.64
N ILE A 239 5.15 -21.53 -16.39
CA ILE A 239 6.51 -21.01 -16.18
C ILE A 239 6.96 -21.28 -14.74
N LEU A 240 6.04 -21.22 -13.80
CA LEU A 240 6.28 -21.50 -12.39
C LEU A 240 5.59 -22.81 -12.00
N GLU A 241 6.30 -23.70 -11.36
CA GLU A 241 5.74 -24.93 -10.79
C GLU A 241 4.76 -24.62 -9.66
N LYS A 242 5.07 -23.60 -8.84
CA LYS A 242 4.25 -23.15 -7.73
C LYS A 242 4.27 -21.64 -7.61
N SER A 243 3.09 -21.07 -7.37
CA SER A 243 2.98 -19.61 -7.20
C SER A 243 3.57 -19.13 -5.87
N PRO A 244 4.45 -18.11 -5.87
CA PRO A 244 4.94 -17.49 -4.64
C PRO A 244 3.82 -16.77 -3.84
N THR A 245 2.66 -16.53 -4.46
CA THR A 245 1.51 -15.91 -3.80
C THR A 245 0.60 -16.90 -3.07
N ASP A 246 0.88 -18.22 -3.16
CA ASP A 246 0.06 -19.24 -2.52
C ASP A 246 0.07 -19.12 -0.99
N GLY A 247 -1.15 -19.08 -0.42
CA GLY A 247 -1.35 -18.90 1.01
C GLY A 247 -0.90 -17.54 1.56
N VAL A 248 -0.63 -16.55 0.69
CA VAL A 248 -0.53 -15.14 1.12
C VAL A 248 -1.94 -14.57 1.22
N VAL A 249 -2.26 -14.00 2.38
CA VAL A 249 -3.56 -13.37 2.67
C VAL A 249 -3.34 -11.96 3.19
N ALA A 250 -4.19 -11.04 2.77
CA ALA A 250 -4.27 -9.71 3.34
C ALA A 250 -5.33 -9.70 4.46
N ALA A 251 -5.18 -8.80 5.43
CA ALA A 251 -6.15 -8.64 6.50
C ALA A 251 -7.56 -8.35 5.95
N PRO A 252 -8.63 -8.93 6.52
CA PRO A 252 -9.97 -8.74 6.00
C PRO A 252 -10.40 -7.27 6.04
N SER A 253 -11.04 -6.81 4.97
CA SER A 253 -11.65 -5.49 4.95
C SER A 253 -12.89 -5.48 5.85
N LYS A 254 -12.91 -4.57 6.82
CA LYS A 254 -14.04 -4.44 7.75
C LYS A 254 -15.19 -3.59 7.20
N ALA A 255 -14.97 -2.80 6.16
CA ALA A 255 -15.94 -1.83 5.68
C ALA A 255 -16.69 -2.34 4.46
N ARG A 256 -17.89 -2.82 4.64
CA ARG A 256 -18.91 -2.81 3.60
C ARG A 256 -19.85 -1.62 3.87
N PHE A 257 -20.19 -0.89 2.82
CA PHE A 257 -21.26 0.09 2.89
C PHE A 257 -22.55 -0.65 3.30
N GLY A 258 -23.21 -0.14 4.33
CA GLY A 258 -24.53 -0.66 4.71
C GLY A 258 -25.59 -0.35 3.66
N ALA A 259 -26.69 -1.08 3.67
CA ALA A 259 -27.88 -0.71 2.93
C ALA A 259 -28.67 0.35 3.72
N TYR A 260 -29.28 1.28 3.00
CA TYR A 260 -30.20 2.23 3.61
C TYR A 260 -31.45 1.51 4.12
N SER A 261 -31.88 1.85 5.31
CA SER A 261 -33.16 1.41 5.83
C SER A 261 -34.34 2.04 5.05
N ALA A 262 -35.50 1.45 5.13
CA ALA A 262 -36.71 1.99 4.50
C ALA A 262 -37.05 3.42 5.00
N ALA A 263 -36.71 3.74 6.25
CA ALA A 263 -36.92 5.08 6.82
C ALA A 263 -35.96 6.10 6.23
N GLU A 264 -34.70 5.73 6.05
CA GLU A 264 -33.70 6.59 5.39
C GLU A 264 -34.03 6.80 3.90
N MET A 265 -34.43 5.73 3.21
CA MET A 265 -34.88 5.85 1.81
C MET A 265 -36.07 6.79 1.65
N ARG A 266 -37.08 6.72 2.53
CA ARG A 266 -38.20 7.69 2.53
C ARG A 266 -37.71 9.13 2.72
N LYS A 267 -36.71 9.38 3.56
CA LYS A 267 -36.11 10.72 3.72
C LYS A 267 -35.45 11.19 2.43
N PHE A 268 -34.67 10.33 1.76
CA PHE A 268 -34.02 10.65 0.49
C PHE A 268 -35.03 10.95 -0.60
N VAL A 269 -36.06 10.12 -0.77
CA VAL A 269 -37.13 10.35 -1.75
C VAL A 269 -37.91 11.63 -1.42
N GLY A 270 -38.27 11.83 -0.15
CA GLY A 270 -38.95 13.05 0.29
C GLY A 270 -38.15 14.33 0.09
N TRP A 271 -36.82 14.26 0.26
CA TRP A 271 -35.92 15.36 -0.08
C TRP A 271 -35.89 15.62 -1.60
N ALA A 272 -35.73 14.56 -2.40
CA ALA A 272 -35.66 14.66 -3.85
C ALA A 272 -36.94 15.25 -4.47
N LEU A 273 -38.10 14.87 -3.98
CA LEU A 273 -39.41 15.41 -4.45
C LEU A 273 -39.56 16.91 -4.18
N LYS A 274 -38.88 17.46 -3.17
CA LYS A 274 -38.88 18.89 -2.86
C LYS A 274 -37.90 19.72 -3.68
N GLN A 275 -37.00 19.07 -4.42
CA GLN A 275 -36.04 19.77 -5.29
C GLN A 275 -36.74 20.29 -6.55
N PRO A 276 -36.30 21.43 -7.12
CA PRO A 276 -36.72 21.87 -8.42
C PRO A 276 -36.38 20.82 -9.50
N ASP A 277 -37.06 20.89 -10.63
CA ASP A 277 -36.78 19.99 -11.75
C ASP A 277 -35.32 20.17 -12.21
N GLY A 278 -34.55 19.08 -12.09
CA GLY A 278 -33.14 19.06 -12.38
C GLY A 278 -32.51 17.72 -12.05
N TRP A 279 -31.21 17.61 -12.25
CA TRP A 279 -30.48 16.37 -12.07
C TRP A 279 -30.52 15.86 -10.61
N GLN A 280 -30.54 16.74 -9.61
CA GLN A 280 -30.61 16.34 -8.19
C GLN A 280 -31.87 15.57 -7.87
N LYS A 281 -33.01 16.03 -8.40
CA LYS A 281 -34.31 15.36 -8.24
C LYS A 281 -34.33 14.04 -8.98
N TRP A 282 -34.09 14.09 -10.30
CA TRP A 282 -34.31 12.94 -11.16
C TRP A 282 -33.29 11.82 -10.96
N ILE A 283 -32.00 12.12 -10.81
CA ILE A 283 -31.00 11.08 -10.52
C ILE A 283 -31.27 10.40 -9.17
N THR A 284 -31.62 11.16 -8.15
CA THR A 284 -31.93 10.59 -6.83
C THR A 284 -33.14 9.66 -6.88
N LEU A 285 -34.22 10.08 -7.55
CA LEU A 285 -35.42 9.26 -7.71
C LEU A 285 -35.13 8.00 -8.54
N LEU A 286 -34.44 8.13 -9.66
CA LEU A 286 -34.07 6.98 -10.50
C LEU A 286 -33.22 5.96 -9.71
N LEU A 287 -32.20 6.41 -8.99
CA LEU A 287 -31.38 5.52 -8.17
C LEU A 287 -32.20 4.84 -7.07
N ALA A 288 -33.11 5.58 -6.42
CA ALA A 288 -33.93 5.04 -5.33
C ALA A 288 -34.94 3.98 -5.80
N TYR A 289 -35.53 4.17 -6.98
CA TYR A 289 -36.60 3.27 -7.49
C TYR A 289 -36.06 2.12 -8.36
N THR A 290 -34.91 2.30 -9.02
CA THR A 290 -34.35 1.25 -9.90
C THR A 290 -33.32 0.38 -9.22
N GLY A 291 -32.65 0.87 -8.15
CA GLY A 291 -31.48 0.22 -7.58
C GLY A 291 -30.26 0.17 -8.50
N ALA A 292 -30.30 0.84 -9.64
CA ALA A 292 -29.22 0.86 -10.61
C ALA A 292 -27.97 1.57 -10.07
N ARG A 293 -26.80 1.28 -10.66
CA ARG A 293 -25.57 1.97 -10.28
C ARG A 293 -25.57 3.40 -10.76
N ARG A 294 -24.97 4.31 -10.00
CA ARG A 294 -24.84 5.72 -10.37
C ARG A 294 -24.33 5.94 -11.80
N GLY A 295 -23.33 5.15 -12.23
CA GLY A 295 -22.78 5.24 -13.58
C GLY A 295 -23.72 4.78 -14.68
N GLU A 296 -24.64 3.87 -14.38
CA GLU A 296 -25.68 3.40 -15.28
C GLU A 296 -26.73 4.50 -15.49
N ILE A 297 -27.22 5.08 -14.39
CA ILE A 297 -28.18 6.20 -14.47
C ILE A 297 -27.56 7.43 -15.16
N ALA A 298 -26.27 7.75 -14.89
CA ALA A 298 -25.60 8.90 -15.50
C ALA A 298 -25.37 8.76 -17.01
N LYS A 299 -25.47 7.55 -17.57
CA LYS A 299 -25.34 7.26 -19.00
C LYS A 299 -26.69 7.14 -19.71
N LEU A 300 -27.81 7.26 -18.99
CA LEU A 300 -29.12 7.18 -19.61
C LEU A 300 -29.36 8.34 -20.60
N GLU A 301 -29.82 7.98 -21.79
CA GLU A 301 -30.28 8.87 -22.86
C GLU A 301 -31.79 8.74 -23.03
N LYS A 302 -32.41 9.66 -23.70
CA LYS A 302 -33.87 9.59 -24.04
C LYS A 302 -34.21 8.30 -24.80
N SER A 303 -33.31 7.83 -25.64
CA SER A 303 -33.42 6.59 -26.40
C SER A 303 -33.51 5.33 -25.53
N HIS A 304 -33.06 5.39 -24.28
CA HIS A 304 -33.15 4.29 -23.33
C HIS A 304 -34.50 4.22 -22.60
N ILE A 305 -35.38 5.20 -22.77
CA ILE A 305 -36.76 5.16 -22.31
C ILE A 305 -37.57 4.47 -23.39
N LYS A 306 -38.03 3.26 -23.12
CA LYS A 306 -38.80 2.44 -24.04
C LYS A 306 -40.22 2.33 -23.53
N PHE A 307 -41.16 2.16 -24.48
CA PHE A 307 -42.55 1.85 -24.19
C PHE A 307 -42.82 0.40 -24.57
N ASP A 308 -43.42 -0.33 -23.66
CA ASP A 308 -43.85 -1.70 -23.88
C ASP A 308 -45.35 -1.70 -24.21
N GLU A 309 -45.69 -2.11 -25.44
CA GLU A 309 -47.06 -2.11 -25.93
C GLU A 309 -47.95 -3.15 -25.24
N ASP A 310 -47.36 -4.28 -24.81
CA ASP A 310 -48.10 -5.36 -24.17
C ASP A 310 -48.55 -4.96 -22.75
N SER A 311 -47.66 -4.41 -21.97
CA SER A 311 -47.94 -3.97 -20.59
C SER A 311 -48.46 -2.52 -20.50
N GLN A 312 -48.44 -1.76 -21.59
CA GLN A 312 -48.78 -0.33 -21.66
C GLN A 312 -47.97 0.52 -20.66
N ARG A 313 -46.67 0.20 -20.49
CA ARG A 313 -45.78 0.86 -19.52
C ARG A 313 -44.46 1.30 -20.13
N TYR A 314 -43.93 2.38 -19.58
CA TYR A 314 -42.54 2.77 -19.87
C TYR A 314 -41.56 2.01 -18.99
N TYR A 315 -40.41 1.64 -19.57
CA TYR A 315 -39.29 1.06 -18.84
C TYR A 315 -37.98 1.71 -19.25
N LEU A 316 -36.97 1.55 -18.40
CA LEU A 316 -35.63 2.05 -18.64
C LEU A 316 -34.72 0.88 -19.03
N LEU A 317 -34.12 0.96 -20.20
CA LEU A 317 -33.14 -0.01 -20.69
C LEU A 317 -31.75 0.42 -20.22
N ILE A 318 -31.24 -0.22 -19.18
CA ILE A 318 -29.98 0.18 -18.54
C ILE A 318 -28.77 -0.50 -19.19
N ALA A 319 -28.93 -1.55 -19.98
CA ALA A 319 -27.86 -2.41 -20.49
C ALA A 319 -27.46 -2.21 -21.95
N GLU A 320 -28.22 -1.47 -22.77
CA GLU A 320 -27.90 -1.26 -24.18
C GLU A 320 -26.81 -0.20 -24.37
N GLY A 321 -25.66 -0.61 -24.95
CA GLY A 321 -24.62 0.28 -25.48
C GLY A 321 -23.51 0.71 -24.54
N GLY A 322 -23.45 0.22 -23.34
CA GLY A 322 -22.30 0.38 -22.47
C GLY A 322 -21.61 -0.97 -22.25
N GLN A 323 -20.31 -1.07 -22.49
CA GLN A 323 -19.48 -2.17 -21.99
C GLN A 323 -19.61 -2.27 -20.45
N GLY A 324 -20.78 -2.67 -19.99
CA GLY A 324 -21.06 -3.02 -18.60
C GLY A 324 -20.51 -4.42 -18.34
N LYS A 325 -19.71 -4.55 -17.33
CA LYS A 325 -19.06 -5.79 -16.89
C LYS A 325 -20.00 -6.86 -16.34
N THR A 326 -21.22 -7.00 -16.84
CA THR A 326 -22.06 -8.13 -16.48
C THR A 326 -23.02 -8.42 -17.63
N ASP A 327 -22.57 -9.22 -18.59
CA ASP A 327 -23.46 -10.17 -19.20
C ASP A 327 -23.86 -11.15 -18.08
N ILE A 328 -24.94 -10.86 -17.41
CA ILE A 328 -25.64 -11.86 -16.63
C ILE A 328 -26.44 -12.65 -17.64
N THR A 329 -25.83 -13.66 -18.20
CA THR A 329 -26.57 -14.81 -18.71
C THR A 329 -27.31 -15.43 -17.52
N ASN A 330 -28.62 -15.50 -17.64
CA ASN A 330 -29.53 -16.27 -16.81
C ASN A 330 -29.03 -17.71 -16.58
#